data_1c0874a3301d3415c3554ca45cbece7c
#
_entry.id   1c0874a3301d3415c3554ca45cbece7c
#
_cell.length_a   1.000
_cell.length_b   1.000
_cell.length_c   1.000
_cell.angle_alpha   90.00
_cell.angle_beta   90.00
_cell.angle_gamma   90.00
#
_symmetry.space_group_name_H-M   'P 1'
#
loop_
_entity.id
_entity.type
_entity.pdbx_description
1 polymer ?
#
loop_
_entity_poly.entity_id
_entity_poly.type
_entity_poly.pdbx_seq_one_letter_code
_entity_poly.pdbx_strand_id
1 'polypeptide(L)'
;MDMVWVKKEILALLFCAGAISAQVDVTPFWRSVDSVSRSLGNSANDLYTDLTLLDTIKLAGETFPITWKSSDTLFLAHDGHINGRFVGENKQVTLTATIHDGLSAKTQDVPLKVSIHGYEPYSNYLFAYFPANDNENIYYALSNDGYSFTAMNNGKRVVAADTVSIKKGLRDPHVLRAPDGWFYMVNTDMKSAEGWASNRGMVLMRSRDLINWKHATVHFPDKYKGKNFANVTRVWAPETFWDDTYDNGDGTKGRPLVYFSLLTNDGTIPYDKVFYAYSNKDFTDLEGEPQHFFDRGKSTIDMDIVYNPVDKFYHAFYKNEGDGGICKVTASSLMPKSGAASGSQWSKPSKALQQTTEAVEGAGVFKLINQNSWVLMYDCYINGHYQFTSSPDLENFKFVQDTKTSGAFTPRHGTILPVTAQETAALMKAFPTPDFEPRVIDIPDSIGVCDGKKVVGPCSGTKIVPYVKVDDGGWNETLDLKVAKGATVQFGPHPWDGKIWSWEGPNGFKSTTRENSLKNVDGDFSGYYTVVYTNETGCKSRARIKLVVDDPDKPYVEPDTSTIDTSKTEIAGSIARDLNFAGKVVRTEYFSVNGQMLKARPREQGVYIRKEILVNGMSRISKISIR
;
A
#
# COMPACT_ATOMS: atom_id res chain seq x y z
N MET A 1 -29.85 -4.72 53.86
CA MET A 1 -29.08 -3.47 53.60
C MET A 1 -27.57 -3.71 53.70
N ASP A 2 -27.14 -4.83 54.24
CA ASP A 2 -25.73 -5.04 54.63
C ASP A 2 -24.82 -5.73 53.60
N MET A 3 -25.39 -6.35 52.57
CA MET A 3 -24.58 -7.06 51.58
C MET A 3 -24.05 -6.14 50.45
N VAL A 4 -24.68 -5.00 50.25
CA VAL A 4 -24.24 -3.99 49.26
C VAL A 4 -23.07 -3.16 49.82
N TRP A 5 -23.06 -2.92 51.12
CA TRP A 5 -22.00 -2.15 51.79
C TRP A 5 -20.66 -2.92 51.84
N VAL A 6 -20.72 -4.20 52.17
CA VAL A 6 -19.53 -5.08 52.22
C VAL A 6 -18.90 -5.24 50.83
N LYS A 7 -19.70 -5.29 49.73
CA LYS A 7 -19.18 -5.31 48.35
C LYS A 7 -18.53 -4.01 47.94
N LYS A 8 -19.06 -2.86 48.41
CA LYS A 8 -18.48 -1.54 48.13
C LYS A 8 -17.15 -1.35 48.87
N GLU A 9 -17.01 -1.86 50.09
CA GLU A 9 -15.76 -1.79 50.84
C GLU A 9 -14.66 -2.68 50.23
N ILE A 10 -15.01 -3.88 49.75
CA ILE A 10 -14.05 -4.74 49.05
C ILE A 10 -13.61 -4.13 47.74
N LEU A 11 -14.48 -3.46 47.00
CA LEU A 11 -14.12 -2.78 45.75
C LEU A 11 -13.32 -1.49 46.02
N ALA A 12 -13.66 -0.74 47.07
CA ALA A 12 -12.89 0.41 47.54
C ALA A 12 -11.49 -0.02 48.03
N LEU A 13 -11.33 -1.20 48.60
CA LEU A 13 -10.04 -1.78 48.94
C LEU A 13 -9.21 -2.18 47.73
N LEU A 14 -9.82 -2.64 46.63
CA LEU A 14 -9.15 -2.89 45.35
C LEU A 14 -8.58 -1.60 44.74
N PHE A 15 -9.24 -0.47 44.94
CA PHE A 15 -8.77 0.85 44.47
C PHE A 15 -7.90 1.59 45.52
N CYS A 16 -7.93 1.22 46.80
CA CYS A 16 -7.19 1.90 47.89
C CYS A 16 -5.88 1.25 48.28
N ALA A 17 -5.67 -0.02 47.97
CA ALA A 17 -4.49 -0.74 48.43
C ALA A 17 -3.42 -0.83 47.33
N GLY A 18 -2.50 0.11 47.35
CA GLY A 18 -1.26 0.01 46.56
C GLY A 18 -0.33 -1.13 47.02
N ALA A 19 -0.85 -2.25 47.61
CA ALA A 19 -0.01 -3.30 48.12
C ALA A 19 -0.64 -4.71 48.14
N ILE A 20 -1.83 -4.95 47.61
CA ILE A 20 -2.32 -6.31 47.43
C ILE A 20 -2.79 -6.45 46.01
N SER A 21 -2.03 -7.21 45.23
CA SER A 21 -2.28 -7.52 43.82
C SER A 21 -3.51 -8.43 43.68
N ALA A 22 -4.70 -7.89 43.84
CA ALA A 22 -5.83 -8.43 43.13
C ALA A 22 -5.57 -8.11 41.65
N GLN A 23 -5.04 -9.07 40.95
CA GLN A 23 -4.70 -8.94 39.54
C GLN A 23 -6.03 -8.69 38.82
N VAL A 24 -6.20 -7.46 38.31
CA VAL A 24 -7.34 -7.13 37.42
C VAL A 24 -7.28 -8.11 36.28
N ASP A 25 -8.38 -8.84 36.04
CA ASP A 25 -8.46 -9.70 34.87
C ASP A 25 -8.42 -8.85 33.61
N VAL A 26 -7.26 -8.81 32.94
CA VAL A 26 -7.01 -8.08 31.72
C VAL A 26 -7.54 -8.80 30.48
N THR A 27 -8.07 -10.01 30.62
CA THR A 27 -8.62 -10.82 29.51
C THR A 27 -9.70 -10.07 28.72
N PRO A 28 -10.65 -9.33 29.35
CA PRO A 28 -11.61 -8.53 28.60
C PRO A 28 -10.95 -7.44 27.73
N PHE A 29 -9.90 -6.77 28.24
CA PHE A 29 -9.16 -5.75 27.49
C PHE A 29 -8.43 -6.39 26.31
N TRP A 30 -7.72 -7.49 26.52
CA TRP A 30 -7.07 -8.23 25.46
C TRP A 30 -8.07 -8.77 24.44
N ARG A 31 -9.26 -9.17 24.83
CA ARG A 31 -10.32 -9.53 23.89
C ARG A 31 -10.81 -8.33 23.09
N SER A 32 -10.92 -7.17 23.69
CA SER A 32 -11.22 -5.92 22.99
C SER A 32 -10.12 -5.57 21.97
N VAL A 33 -8.86 -5.70 22.35
CA VAL A 33 -7.70 -5.49 21.48
C VAL A 33 -7.53 -6.63 20.46
N ASP A 34 -7.85 -7.88 20.84
CA ASP A 34 -7.64 -9.10 20.02
C ASP A 34 -8.87 -9.55 19.23
N SER A 35 -10.08 -9.01 19.49
CA SER A 35 -11.31 -9.58 18.92
C SER A 35 -11.33 -9.52 17.38
N VAL A 36 -10.74 -8.49 16.81
CA VAL A 36 -10.55 -8.36 15.37
C VAL A 36 -9.41 -9.24 14.88
N SER A 37 -8.36 -9.35 15.67
CA SER A 37 -7.11 -9.97 15.25
C SER A 37 -7.22 -11.47 15.05
N ARG A 38 -8.00 -12.19 15.86
CA ARG A 38 -8.10 -13.66 15.76
C ARG A 38 -8.89 -14.15 14.57
N SER A 39 -9.94 -13.43 14.17
CA SER A 39 -10.73 -13.80 12.99
C SER A 39 -10.00 -13.54 11.67
N LEU A 40 -9.03 -12.62 11.66
CA LEU A 40 -8.28 -12.18 10.47
C LEU A 40 -6.80 -12.58 10.50
N GLY A 41 -6.35 -13.30 11.53
CA GLY A 41 -4.94 -13.68 11.70
C GLY A 41 -4.05 -12.55 12.24
N ASN A 42 -4.63 -11.47 12.72
CA ASN A 42 -3.95 -10.41 13.47
C ASN A 42 -3.67 -10.83 14.93
N SER A 43 -2.74 -10.17 15.58
CA SER A 43 -2.50 -10.28 17.02
C SER A 43 -2.18 -8.91 17.61
N ALA A 44 -2.26 -8.75 18.92
CA ALA A 44 -1.81 -7.51 19.58
C ALA A 44 -0.34 -7.18 19.27
N ASN A 45 0.41 -8.16 18.79
CA ASN A 45 1.81 -8.02 18.37
C ASN A 45 1.97 -7.62 16.90
N ASP A 46 0.89 -7.56 16.12
CA ASP A 46 0.91 -7.18 14.71
C ASP A 46 -0.51 -6.79 14.24
N LEU A 47 -0.88 -5.54 14.52
CA LEU A 47 -2.21 -5.00 14.24
C LEU A 47 -2.27 -4.37 12.85
N TYR A 48 -3.20 -4.82 12.04
CA TYR A 48 -3.47 -4.30 10.69
C TYR A 48 -4.71 -3.41 10.62
N THR A 49 -5.65 -3.56 11.56
CA THR A 49 -6.96 -2.90 11.55
C THR A 49 -7.27 -2.22 12.87
N ASP A 50 -8.22 -1.31 12.84
CA ASP A 50 -8.73 -0.62 14.01
C ASP A 50 -9.13 -1.57 15.13
N LEU A 51 -9.03 -1.09 16.36
CA LEU A 51 -9.43 -1.79 17.56
C LEU A 51 -10.83 -1.36 17.96
N THR A 52 -11.66 -2.31 18.33
CA THR A 52 -12.92 -2.03 19.05
C THR A 52 -12.64 -2.08 20.54
N LEU A 53 -12.63 -0.92 21.17
CA LEU A 53 -12.31 -0.78 22.59
C LEU A 53 -13.58 -0.85 23.44
N LEU A 54 -13.46 -1.46 24.62
CA LEU A 54 -14.57 -1.55 25.57
C LEU A 54 -14.85 -0.19 26.23
N ASP A 55 -16.11 0.22 26.27
CA ASP A 55 -16.54 1.41 27.02
C ASP A 55 -16.75 1.14 28.52
N THR A 56 -16.96 -0.12 28.87
CA THR A 56 -17.23 -0.55 30.23
C THR A 56 -16.63 -1.94 30.51
N ILE A 57 -16.37 -2.22 31.79
CA ILE A 57 -15.97 -3.55 32.26
C ILE A 57 -16.85 -3.99 33.43
N LYS A 58 -17.17 -5.30 33.50
CA LYS A 58 -17.85 -5.89 34.62
C LYS A 58 -16.84 -6.53 35.58
N LEU A 59 -16.77 -6.02 36.81
CA LEU A 59 -15.93 -6.57 37.87
C LEU A 59 -16.82 -6.86 39.09
N ALA A 60 -16.74 -8.07 39.65
CA ALA A 60 -17.53 -8.50 40.82
C ALA A 60 -19.05 -8.25 40.68
N GLY A 61 -19.58 -8.28 39.45
CA GLY A 61 -21.01 -8.09 39.16
C GLY A 61 -21.46 -6.64 38.98
N GLU A 62 -20.56 -5.68 39.15
CA GLU A 62 -20.79 -4.24 38.87
C GLU A 62 -20.13 -3.82 37.54
N THR A 63 -20.69 -2.78 36.91
CA THR A 63 -20.20 -2.27 35.64
C THR A 63 -19.47 -0.94 35.86
N PHE A 64 -18.24 -0.82 35.34
CA PHE A 64 -17.37 0.35 35.48
C PHE A 64 -17.10 0.96 34.11
N PRO A 65 -17.21 2.29 34.00
CA PRO A 65 -16.79 3.00 32.78
C PRO A 65 -15.26 2.90 32.56
N ILE A 66 -14.86 2.89 31.31
CA ILE A 66 -13.46 2.88 30.90
C ILE A 66 -13.23 4.06 29.96
N THR A 67 -12.09 4.73 30.12
CA THR A 67 -11.54 5.62 29.10
C THR A 67 -10.20 5.11 28.62
N TRP A 68 -9.88 5.40 27.37
CA TRP A 68 -8.65 4.94 26.73
C TRP A 68 -7.72 6.08 26.42
N LYS A 69 -6.42 5.81 26.54
CA LYS A 69 -5.36 6.76 26.18
C LYS A 69 -4.25 6.04 25.43
N SER A 70 -3.98 6.48 24.22
CA SER A 70 -2.82 6.04 23.46
C SER A 70 -1.58 6.84 23.83
N SER A 71 -0.43 6.19 23.92
CA SER A 71 0.87 6.83 24.13
C SER A 71 1.39 7.52 22.87
N ASP A 72 0.87 7.15 21.70
CA ASP A 72 1.28 7.74 20.41
C ASP A 72 0.09 7.84 19.46
N THR A 73 -0.56 9.01 19.49
CA THR A 73 -1.74 9.27 18.66
C THR A 73 -1.43 9.53 17.19
N LEU A 74 -0.16 9.55 16.80
CA LEU A 74 0.21 9.60 15.38
C LEU A 74 -0.12 8.28 14.67
N PHE A 75 0.00 7.15 15.39
CA PHE A 75 -0.21 5.83 14.83
C PHE A 75 -1.51 5.18 15.28
N LEU A 76 -1.93 5.43 16.53
CA LEU A 76 -3.14 4.85 17.12
C LEU A 76 -3.88 5.93 17.91
N ALA A 77 -5.08 6.26 17.51
CA ALA A 77 -5.93 7.21 18.23
C ALA A 77 -6.42 6.64 19.59
N HIS A 78 -6.96 7.51 20.44
CA HIS A 78 -7.46 7.10 21.77
C HIS A 78 -8.66 6.14 21.69
N ASP A 79 -9.41 6.20 20.61
CA ASP A 79 -10.58 5.37 20.34
C ASP A 79 -10.26 4.04 19.65
N GLY A 80 -8.98 3.77 19.40
CA GLY A 80 -8.51 2.54 18.75
C GLY A 80 -8.36 2.62 17.25
N HIS A 81 -8.61 3.78 16.63
CA HIS A 81 -8.41 3.98 15.20
C HIS A 81 -6.92 4.03 14.84
N ILE A 82 -6.50 3.23 13.85
CA ILE A 82 -5.15 3.25 13.30
C ILE A 82 -5.05 4.37 12.27
N ASN A 83 -4.18 5.35 12.51
CA ASN A 83 -4.03 6.53 11.66
C ASN A 83 -3.25 6.22 10.38
N GLY A 84 -3.91 5.49 9.48
CA GLY A 84 -3.40 5.21 8.15
C GLY A 84 -2.28 4.17 8.11
N ARG A 85 -1.86 3.85 6.89
CA ARG A 85 -0.75 2.94 6.60
C ARG A 85 0.57 3.70 6.69
N PHE A 86 1.45 3.33 7.59
CA PHE A 86 2.81 3.90 7.63
C PHE A 86 3.85 2.91 7.09
N VAL A 87 4.92 3.46 6.56
CA VAL A 87 6.06 2.69 6.03
C VAL A 87 7.14 2.62 7.09
N GLY A 88 7.67 1.42 7.34
CA GLY A 88 8.73 1.16 8.30
C GLY A 88 8.47 -0.08 9.15
N GLU A 89 9.24 -0.24 10.22
CA GLU A 89 9.08 -1.34 11.18
C GLU A 89 7.81 -1.17 12.02
N ASN A 90 7.31 -2.29 12.56
CA ASN A 90 6.15 -2.30 13.46
C ASN A 90 6.31 -1.28 14.58
N LYS A 91 5.26 -0.50 14.85
CA LYS A 91 5.26 0.57 15.84
C LYS A 91 4.67 0.09 17.17
N GLN A 92 5.48 0.13 18.21
CA GLN A 92 5.02 -0.19 19.56
C GLN A 92 4.29 1.00 20.18
N VAL A 93 3.03 0.79 20.56
CA VAL A 93 2.18 1.78 21.24
C VAL A 93 1.66 1.19 22.54
N THR A 94 1.54 2.00 23.59
CA THR A 94 0.86 1.62 24.81
C THR A 94 -0.54 2.22 24.83
N LEU A 95 -1.57 1.38 24.85
CA LEU A 95 -2.95 1.74 25.14
C LEU A 95 -3.19 1.59 26.63
N THR A 96 -3.53 2.68 27.32
CA THR A 96 -3.88 2.64 28.74
C THR A 96 -5.39 2.69 28.88
N ALA A 97 -5.98 1.64 29.43
CA ALA A 97 -7.37 1.62 29.87
C ALA A 97 -7.44 2.20 31.28
N THR A 98 -8.20 3.26 31.49
CA THR A 98 -8.46 3.82 32.82
C THR A 98 -9.87 3.44 33.25
N ILE A 99 -9.95 2.61 34.29
CA ILE A 99 -11.21 2.18 34.90
C ILE A 99 -11.62 3.24 35.91
N HIS A 100 -12.86 3.74 35.82
CA HIS A 100 -13.40 4.77 36.69
C HIS A 100 -14.32 4.16 37.74
N ASP A 101 -14.04 4.44 39.01
CA ASP A 101 -15.01 4.22 40.08
C ASP A 101 -16.05 5.36 40.02
N GLY A 102 -17.27 5.03 39.62
CA GLY A 102 -18.37 6.01 39.46
C GLY A 102 -18.80 6.73 40.74
N LEU A 103 -18.18 6.45 41.87
CA LEU A 103 -18.56 7.01 43.17
C LEU A 103 -17.47 7.84 43.86
N SER A 104 -16.20 7.63 43.56
CA SER A 104 -15.09 8.21 44.35
C SER A 104 -13.99 8.90 43.53
N ALA A 105 -14.16 9.28 42.33
CA ALA A 105 -13.10 9.89 41.49
C ALA A 105 -11.76 9.09 41.49
N LYS A 106 -11.76 7.84 41.93
CA LYS A 106 -10.59 6.97 41.90
C LYS A 106 -10.56 6.23 40.56
N THR A 107 -9.37 6.10 40.04
CA THR A 107 -9.12 5.45 38.76
C THR A 107 -8.04 4.39 38.90
N GLN A 108 -8.12 3.37 38.07
CA GLN A 108 -7.06 2.38 37.90
C GLN A 108 -6.64 2.30 36.45
N ASP A 109 -5.35 2.45 36.21
CA ASP A 109 -4.76 2.34 34.88
C ASP A 109 -4.28 0.93 34.60
N VAL A 110 -4.64 0.42 33.43
CA VAL A 110 -4.21 -0.88 32.90
C VAL A 110 -3.50 -0.63 31.56
N PRO A 111 -2.16 -0.62 31.54
CA PRO A 111 -1.42 -0.42 30.29
C PRO A 111 -1.38 -1.71 29.47
N LEU A 112 -1.71 -1.61 28.18
CA LEU A 112 -1.65 -2.68 27.20
C LEU A 112 -0.65 -2.29 26.10
N LYS A 113 0.35 -3.13 25.85
CA LYS A 113 1.28 -2.93 24.74
C LYS A 113 0.72 -3.55 23.47
N VAL A 114 0.66 -2.77 22.41
CA VAL A 114 0.22 -3.22 21.09
C VAL A 114 1.28 -2.85 20.06
N SER A 115 1.39 -3.66 19.02
CA SER A 115 2.30 -3.45 17.90
C SER A 115 1.48 -3.21 16.64
N ILE A 116 1.57 -2.02 16.07
CA ILE A 116 0.90 -1.69 14.83
C ILE A 116 1.79 -2.10 13.67
N HIS A 117 1.20 -2.74 12.67
CA HIS A 117 1.91 -3.24 11.51
C HIS A 117 2.57 -2.11 10.70
N GLY A 118 3.87 -2.22 10.54
CA GLY A 118 4.65 -1.34 9.67
C GLY A 118 4.81 -1.94 8.29
N TYR A 119 4.52 -1.17 7.27
CA TYR A 119 4.56 -1.64 5.89
C TYR A 119 5.89 -1.30 5.23
N GLU A 120 6.35 -2.20 4.38
CA GLU A 120 7.43 -1.88 3.46
C GLU A 120 6.95 -0.87 2.40
N PRO A 121 7.85 0.00 1.89
CA PRO A 121 7.51 0.89 0.79
C PRO A 121 7.21 0.08 -0.47
N TYR A 122 6.26 0.55 -1.26
CA TYR A 122 6.05 -0.01 -2.59
C TYR A 122 7.24 0.32 -3.50
N SER A 123 7.64 -0.67 -4.30
CA SER A 123 8.77 -0.53 -5.22
C SER A 123 8.41 -0.76 -6.67
N ASN A 124 7.48 -1.65 -6.92
CA ASN A 124 7.13 -2.16 -8.24
C ASN A 124 5.62 -2.24 -8.38
N TYR A 125 5.16 -2.57 -9.57
CA TYR A 125 3.74 -2.83 -9.86
C TYR A 125 3.57 -4.25 -10.36
N LEU A 126 2.49 -4.89 -9.91
CA LEU A 126 2.02 -6.17 -10.42
C LEU A 126 0.79 -5.93 -11.29
N PHE A 127 0.78 -6.47 -12.49
CA PHE A 127 -0.40 -6.54 -13.35
C PHE A 127 -0.93 -7.98 -13.36
N ALA A 128 -2.13 -8.20 -12.85
CA ALA A 128 -2.87 -9.44 -12.97
C ALA A 128 -3.82 -9.31 -14.17
N TYR A 129 -3.77 -10.23 -15.13
CA TYR A 129 -4.53 -10.14 -16.38
C TYR A 129 -4.86 -11.53 -16.94
N PHE A 130 -5.74 -11.60 -17.91
CA PHE A 130 -5.85 -12.77 -18.80
C PHE A 130 -5.42 -12.38 -20.22
N PRO A 131 -4.85 -13.28 -21.03
CA PRO A 131 -4.20 -12.87 -22.29
C PRO A 131 -5.12 -12.83 -23.52
N ALA A 132 -6.10 -13.74 -23.62
CA ALA A 132 -6.92 -13.87 -24.83
C ALA A 132 -8.19 -14.70 -24.60
N ASN A 133 -9.14 -14.65 -25.55
CA ASN A 133 -10.40 -15.39 -25.48
C ASN A 133 -10.24 -16.92 -25.63
N ASP A 134 -9.14 -17.37 -26.15
CA ASP A 134 -8.78 -18.80 -26.24
C ASP A 134 -7.84 -19.25 -25.11
N ASN A 135 -7.44 -18.31 -24.25
CA ASN A 135 -6.53 -18.54 -23.13
C ASN A 135 -7.01 -17.76 -21.87
N GLU A 136 -8.12 -18.19 -21.31
CA GLU A 136 -8.79 -17.59 -20.16
C GLU A 136 -8.24 -18.15 -18.85
N ASN A 137 -6.98 -17.81 -18.56
CA ASN A 137 -6.27 -18.11 -17.32
C ASN A 137 -5.65 -16.84 -16.77
N ILE A 138 -5.25 -16.81 -15.49
CA ILE A 138 -4.62 -15.64 -14.91
C ILE A 138 -3.11 -15.68 -15.12
N TYR A 139 -2.59 -14.56 -15.54
CA TYR A 139 -1.19 -14.25 -15.80
C TYR A 139 -0.76 -13.05 -14.96
N TYR A 140 0.53 -12.95 -14.72
CA TYR A 140 1.14 -11.83 -14.03
C TYR A 140 2.22 -11.18 -14.88
N ALA A 141 2.39 -9.87 -14.71
CA ALA A 141 3.53 -9.12 -15.22
C ALA A 141 4.01 -8.11 -14.19
N LEU A 142 5.31 -7.79 -14.17
CA LEU A 142 5.91 -6.81 -13.28
C LEU A 142 6.32 -5.55 -14.05
N SER A 143 6.27 -4.42 -13.35
CA SER A 143 6.70 -3.12 -13.86
C SER A 143 7.41 -2.31 -12.79
N ASN A 144 8.39 -1.49 -13.22
CA ASN A 144 9.07 -0.51 -12.37
C ASN A 144 8.40 0.87 -12.42
N ASP A 145 7.67 1.17 -13.49
CA ASP A 145 7.13 2.50 -13.77
C ASP A 145 5.58 2.55 -13.80
N GLY A 146 4.91 1.40 -13.79
CA GLY A 146 3.45 1.28 -13.91
C GLY A 146 2.93 1.33 -15.35
N TYR A 147 3.82 1.40 -16.35
CA TYR A 147 3.46 1.52 -17.76
C TYR A 147 4.09 0.43 -18.64
N SER A 148 5.32 0.06 -18.34
CA SER A 148 6.09 -0.93 -19.10
C SER A 148 6.18 -2.22 -18.30
N PHE A 149 5.68 -3.33 -18.84
CA PHE A 149 5.52 -4.58 -18.12
C PHE A 149 6.33 -5.72 -18.72
N THR A 150 6.86 -6.57 -17.86
CA THR A 150 7.54 -7.82 -18.20
C THR A 150 6.71 -9.00 -17.72
N ALA A 151 6.32 -9.90 -18.64
CA ALA A 151 5.55 -11.08 -18.31
C ALA A 151 6.30 -12.01 -17.33
N MET A 152 5.61 -12.43 -16.28
CA MET A 152 6.13 -13.36 -15.28
C MET A 152 5.99 -14.82 -15.74
N ASN A 153 6.65 -15.74 -15.02
CA ASN A 153 6.57 -17.19 -15.23
C ASN A 153 6.94 -17.61 -16.66
N ASN A 154 7.86 -16.89 -17.30
CA ASN A 154 8.21 -17.08 -18.70
C ASN A 154 6.97 -17.02 -19.62
N GLY A 155 6.03 -16.12 -19.35
CA GLY A 155 4.80 -15.97 -20.10
C GLY A 155 3.82 -17.15 -19.95
N LYS A 156 3.85 -17.85 -18.82
CA LYS A 156 2.90 -18.93 -18.50
C LYS A 156 1.91 -18.47 -17.43
N ARG A 157 0.74 -19.12 -17.40
CA ARG A 157 -0.29 -18.87 -16.39
C ARG A 157 0.23 -19.04 -14.97
N VAL A 158 -0.26 -18.21 -14.05
CA VAL A 158 0.01 -18.31 -12.60
C VAL A 158 -1.16 -18.95 -11.85
N VAL A 159 -2.41 -18.79 -12.36
CA VAL A 159 -3.58 -19.53 -11.89
C VAL A 159 -4.22 -20.24 -13.08
N ALA A 160 -4.49 -21.51 -12.90
CA ALA A 160 -5.11 -22.38 -13.89
C ALA A 160 -6.63 -22.38 -13.73
N ALA A 161 -7.36 -21.91 -14.71
CA ALA A 161 -8.81 -21.80 -14.67
C ALA A 161 -9.51 -23.16 -14.49
N ASP A 162 -8.97 -24.22 -15.06
CA ASP A 162 -9.50 -25.58 -14.98
C ASP A 162 -9.48 -26.18 -13.57
N THR A 163 -8.76 -25.57 -12.64
CA THR A 163 -8.67 -25.99 -11.23
C THR A 163 -9.55 -25.22 -10.28
N VAL A 164 -10.02 -24.00 -10.65
CA VAL A 164 -10.67 -23.07 -9.72
C VAL A 164 -12.02 -22.57 -10.20
N SER A 165 -12.38 -22.76 -11.46
CA SER A 165 -13.58 -22.20 -12.08
C SER A 165 -14.50 -23.31 -12.62
N ILE A 166 -15.81 -23.12 -12.55
CA ILE A 166 -16.82 -24.06 -13.09
C ILE A 166 -16.76 -24.09 -14.61
N LYS A 167 -16.61 -22.93 -15.24
CA LYS A 167 -16.53 -22.79 -16.71
C LYS A 167 -15.16 -23.14 -17.27
N LYS A 168 -14.16 -23.36 -16.40
CA LYS A 168 -12.76 -23.58 -16.80
C LYS A 168 -12.18 -22.42 -17.62
N GLY A 169 -12.64 -21.21 -17.31
CA GLY A 169 -12.18 -19.94 -17.84
C GLY A 169 -12.24 -18.87 -16.76
N LEU A 170 -11.14 -18.13 -16.59
CA LEU A 170 -11.02 -16.99 -15.69
C LEU A 170 -10.69 -15.75 -16.49
N ARG A 171 -11.53 -14.70 -16.32
CA ARG A 171 -11.35 -13.42 -16.98
C ARG A 171 -11.39 -12.30 -15.95
N ASP A 172 -10.96 -11.13 -16.38
CA ASP A 172 -11.16 -9.86 -15.68
C ASP A 172 -10.68 -9.93 -14.20
N PRO A 173 -9.42 -10.36 -13.91
CA PRO A 173 -8.96 -10.45 -12.53
C PRO A 173 -8.87 -9.07 -11.91
N HIS A 174 -9.65 -8.83 -10.85
CA HIS A 174 -9.51 -7.66 -10.01
C HIS A 174 -8.91 -8.03 -8.67
N VAL A 175 -7.79 -7.39 -8.32
CA VAL A 175 -7.04 -7.68 -7.08
C VAL A 175 -7.07 -6.48 -6.15
N LEU A 176 -7.66 -6.66 -4.98
CA LEU A 176 -7.69 -5.72 -3.88
C LEU A 176 -6.60 -6.06 -2.86
N ARG A 177 -5.75 -5.10 -2.52
CA ARG A 177 -4.94 -5.14 -1.29
C ARG A 177 -5.76 -4.55 -0.16
N ALA A 178 -6.18 -5.36 0.80
CA ALA A 178 -6.99 -4.91 1.92
C ALA A 178 -6.15 -4.52 3.14
N PRO A 179 -6.67 -3.65 4.02
CA PRO A 179 -6.00 -3.24 5.25
C PRO A 179 -5.75 -4.40 6.24
N ASP A 180 -6.54 -5.46 6.17
CA ASP A 180 -6.40 -6.66 7.01
C ASP A 180 -5.22 -7.57 6.62
N GLY A 181 -4.42 -7.14 5.64
CA GLY A 181 -3.24 -7.85 5.16
C GLY A 181 -3.54 -9.01 4.21
N TRP A 182 -4.79 -9.19 3.78
CA TRP A 182 -5.15 -10.12 2.71
C TRP A 182 -5.17 -9.41 1.35
N PHE A 183 -4.90 -10.19 0.33
CA PHE A 183 -5.25 -9.89 -1.04
C PHE A 183 -6.52 -10.64 -1.39
N TYR A 184 -7.47 -9.94 -1.97
CA TYR A 184 -8.72 -10.50 -2.45
C TYR A 184 -8.75 -10.35 -3.96
N MET A 185 -8.99 -11.43 -4.69
CA MET A 185 -9.14 -11.42 -6.14
C MET A 185 -10.51 -11.97 -6.52
N VAL A 186 -11.18 -11.27 -7.39
CA VAL A 186 -12.41 -11.74 -8.03
C VAL A 186 -12.21 -11.88 -9.51
N ASN A 187 -12.90 -12.85 -10.12
CA ASN A 187 -12.75 -13.16 -11.53
C ASN A 187 -14.12 -13.52 -12.13
N THR A 188 -14.33 -13.17 -13.38
CA THR A 188 -15.43 -13.67 -14.19
C THR A 188 -15.21 -15.18 -14.46
N ASP A 189 -16.17 -16.02 -14.03
CA ASP A 189 -16.18 -17.47 -14.35
C ASP A 189 -16.82 -17.67 -15.72
N MET A 190 -16.03 -17.60 -16.78
CA MET A 190 -16.52 -17.62 -18.15
C MET A 190 -15.56 -18.31 -19.10
N LYS A 191 -16.15 -19.04 -20.05
CA LYS A 191 -15.47 -19.54 -21.22
C LYS A 191 -16.12 -18.97 -22.48
N SER A 192 -15.46 -18.02 -23.14
CA SER A 192 -16.03 -17.28 -24.27
C SER A 192 -16.37 -18.19 -25.47
N ALA A 193 -15.69 -19.33 -25.63
CA ALA A 193 -16.03 -20.33 -26.63
C ALA A 193 -17.42 -20.94 -26.45
N GLU A 194 -18.03 -20.82 -25.24
CA GLU A 194 -19.40 -21.24 -24.96
C GLU A 194 -20.42 -20.12 -25.22
N GLY A 195 -19.98 -18.96 -25.66
CA GLY A 195 -20.79 -17.76 -25.94
C GLY A 195 -20.76 -16.73 -24.81
N TRP A 196 -21.04 -15.49 -25.15
CA TRP A 196 -20.97 -14.32 -24.25
C TRP A 196 -22.05 -14.32 -23.15
N ALA A 197 -23.05 -15.17 -23.24
CA ALA A 197 -24.11 -15.36 -22.24
C ALA A 197 -23.94 -16.65 -21.44
N SER A 198 -22.73 -17.23 -21.40
CA SER A 198 -22.47 -18.52 -20.75
C SER A 198 -22.07 -18.41 -19.29
N ASN A 199 -21.71 -17.21 -18.83
CA ASN A 199 -21.17 -16.98 -17.51
C ASN A 199 -22.30 -16.64 -16.52
N ARG A 200 -22.47 -17.48 -15.51
CA ARG A 200 -23.51 -17.33 -14.49
C ARG A 200 -22.96 -17.32 -13.06
N GLY A 201 -21.74 -16.88 -12.91
CA GLY A 201 -21.06 -16.84 -11.62
C GLY A 201 -19.73 -16.15 -11.66
N MET A 202 -19.04 -16.17 -10.53
CA MET A 202 -17.72 -15.60 -10.34
C MET A 202 -16.85 -16.48 -9.46
N VAL A 203 -15.55 -16.29 -9.50
CA VAL A 203 -14.59 -16.95 -8.61
C VAL A 203 -14.05 -15.93 -7.62
N LEU A 204 -14.16 -16.23 -6.34
CA LEU A 204 -13.60 -15.48 -5.23
C LEU A 204 -12.30 -16.15 -4.79
N MET A 205 -11.23 -15.37 -4.62
CA MET A 205 -9.93 -15.88 -4.23
C MET A 205 -9.29 -14.97 -3.18
N ARG A 206 -8.62 -15.55 -2.18
CA ARG A 206 -7.83 -14.76 -1.23
C ARG A 206 -6.44 -15.34 -1.00
N SER A 207 -5.47 -14.45 -0.79
CA SER A 207 -4.06 -14.81 -0.58
C SER A 207 -3.40 -13.87 0.43
N ARG A 208 -2.33 -14.35 1.08
CA ARG A 208 -1.44 -13.50 1.89
C ARG A 208 -0.18 -13.06 1.14
N ASP A 209 0.09 -13.67 0.00
CA ASP A 209 1.39 -13.55 -0.68
C ASP A 209 1.29 -13.37 -2.20
N LEU A 210 0.07 -13.26 -2.78
CA LEU A 210 -0.19 -13.20 -4.22
C LEU A 210 0.22 -14.46 -5.00
N ILE A 211 0.67 -15.51 -4.29
CA ILE A 211 1.18 -16.76 -4.87
C ILE A 211 0.22 -17.91 -4.57
N ASN A 212 -0.13 -18.06 -3.29
CA ASN A 212 -0.96 -19.15 -2.80
C ASN A 212 -2.38 -18.67 -2.60
N TRP A 213 -3.29 -19.08 -3.48
CA TRP A 213 -4.68 -18.64 -3.47
C TRP A 213 -5.63 -19.71 -2.92
N LYS A 214 -6.42 -19.36 -1.91
CA LYS A 214 -7.63 -20.08 -1.54
C LYS A 214 -8.76 -19.58 -2.42
N HIS A 215 -9.62 -20.46 -2.92
CA HIS A 215 -10.69 -20.08 -3.84
C HIS A 215 -12.04 -20.70 -3.49
N ALA A 216 -13.09 -20.08 -3.97
CA ALA A 216 -14.46 -20.58 -4.00
C ALA A 216 -15.18 -20.02 -5.22
N THR A 217 -16.16 -20.75 -5.74
CA THR A 217 -16.97 -20.30 -6.86
C THR A 217 -18.38 -20.00 -6.40
N VAL A 218 -18.89 -18.83 -6.75
CA VAL A 218 -20.28 -18.42 -6.51
C VAL A 218 -21.08 -18.61 -7.79
N HIS A 219 -21.85 -19.69 -7.86
CA HIS A 219 -22.75 -19.96 -9.00
C HIS A 219 -24.16 -19.45 -8.68
N PHE A 220 -24.59 -18.40 -9.33
CA PHE A 220 -25.83 -17.67 -9.04
C PHE A 220 -27.10 -18.53 -9.14
N PRO A 221 -27.28 -19.39 -10.16
CA PRO A 221 -28.45 -20.27 -10.25
C PRO A 221 -28.62 -21.20 -9.04
N ASP A 222 -27.52 -21.71 -8.48
CA ASP A 222 -27.57 -22.60 -7.32
C ASP A 222 -27.77 -21.82 -6.02
N LYS A 223 -27.00 -20.74 -5.86
CA LYS A 223 -27.05 -19.88 -4.67
C LYS A 223 -28.41 -19.22 -4.49
N TYR A 224 -28.98 -18.70 -5.55
CA TYR A 224 -30.24 -17.96 -5.52
C TYR A 224 -31.43 -18.76 -6.05
N LYS A 225 -31.40 -20.09 -5.91
CA LYS A 225 -32.47 -20.98 -6.38
C LYS A 225 -33.83 -20.52 -5.87
N GLY A 226 -34.79 -20.36 -6.81
CA GLY A 226 -36.15 -19.88 -6.51
C GLY A 226 -36.28 -18.36 -6.33
N LYS A 227 -35.19 -17.60 -6.55
CA LYS A 227 -35.13 -16.14 -6.52
C LYS A 227 -34.77 -15.57 -7.90
N ASN A 228 -34.99 -14.28 -8.09
CA ASN A 228 -34.77 -13.64 -9.38
C ASN A 228 -33.31 -13.78 -9.89
N PHE A 229 -32.31 -13.65 -9.01
CA PHE A 229 -30.91 -13.79 -9.38
C PHE A 229 -30.48 -15.20 -9.83
N ALA A 230 -31.34 -16.22 -9.68
CA ALA A 230 -31.15 -17.52 -10.34
C ALA A 230 -31.23 -17.44 -11.87
N ASN A 231 -31.91 -16.42 -12.40
CA ASN A 231 -32.19 -16.23 -13.82
C ASN A 231 -31.16 -15.37 -14.54
N VAL A 232 -29.98 -15.12 -13.93
CA VAL A 232 -28.93 -14.34 -14.57
C VAL A 232 -28.49 -14.98 -15.88
N THR A 233 -28.35 -14.17 -16.90
CA THR A 233 -27.77 -14.55 -18.19
C THR A 233 -26.27 -14.50 -18.11
N ARG A 234 -25.76 -13.44 -17.45
CA ARG A 234 -24.33 -13.22 -17.23
C ARG A 234 -24.08 -12.42 -15.96
N VAL A 235 -22.90 -12.64 -15.38
CA VAL A 235 -22.31 -11.91 -14.26
C VAL A 235 -20.91 -11.53 -14.69
N TRP A 236 -20.68 -10.27 -15.04
CA TRP A 236 -19.44 -9.85 -15.69
C TRP A 236 -18.59 -8.93 -14.84
N ALA A 237 -17.29 -9.06 -15.04
CA ALA A 237 -16.26 -8.22 -14.51
C ALA A 237 -16.50 -7.84 -13.02
N PRO A 238 -16.54 -8.85 -12.11
CA PRO A 238 -16.63 -8.54 -10.70
C PRO A 238 -15.35 -7.84 -10.25
N GLU A 239 -15.54 -6.82 -9.43
CA GLU A 239 -14.46 -6.08 -8.80
C GLU A 239 -14.69 -5.95 -7.30
N THR A 240 -13.69 -5.50 -6.56
CA THR A 240 -13.75 -5.41 -5.10
C THR A 240 -13.26 -4.07 -4.61
N PHE A 241 -13.90 -3.59 -3.53
CA PHE A 241 -13.46 -2.45 -2.77
C PHE A 241 -13.52 -2.77 -1.27
N TRP A 242 -12.62 -2.25 -0.47
CA TRP A 242 -12.70 -2.40 0.98
C TRP A 242 -13.61 -1.31 1.56
N ASP A 243 -14.74 -1.72 2.15
CA ASP A 243 -15.60 -0.82 2.89
C ASP A 243 -15.25 -0.89 4.39
N ASP A 244 -14.52 0.11 4.87
CA ASP A 244 -14.08 0.25 6.26
C ASP A 244 -15.23 0.57 7.24
N THR A 245 -16.39 0.96 6.70
CA THR A 245 -17.58 1.30 7.48
C THR A 245 -18.49 0.11 7.77
N TYR A 246 -18.31 -1.03 7.05
CA TYR A 246 -19.14 -2.21 7.21
C TYR A 246 -19.01 -2.79 8.62
N ASP A 247 -20.13 -2.91 9.33
CA ASP A 247 -20.19 -3.51 10.66
C ASP A 247 -20.37 -5.02 10.57
N ASN A 248 -19.41 -5.76 11.08
CA ASN A 248 -19.42 -7.23 11.08
C ASN A 248 -20.34 -7.84 12.17
N GLY A 249 -20.94 -7.01 13.02
CA GLY A 249 -21.83 -7.45 14.10
C GLY A 249 -21.11 -8.13 15.28
N ASP A 250 -19.79 -8.23 15.25
CA ASP A 250 -18.96 -8.79 16.32
C ASP A 250 -18.02 -7.75 16.94
N GLY A 251 -18.29 -6.48 16.67
CA GLY A 251 -17.50 -5.35 17.12
C GLY A 251 -16.34 -5.00 16.18
N THR A 252 -16.22 -5.67 15.04
CA THR A 252 -15.20 -5.38 14.03
C THR A 252 -15.83 -4.68 12.83
N LYS A 253 -15.03 -3.85 12.13
CA LYS A 253 -15.44 -3.17 10.92
C LYS A 253 -14.56 -3.54 9.74
N GLY A 254 -15.09 -3.30 8.56
CA GLY A 254 -14.40 -3.50 7.29
C GLY A 254 -14.67 -4.86 6.65
N ARG A 255 -15.04 -4.82 5.38
CA ARG A 255 -15.37 -6.00 4.59
C ARG A 255 -15.13 -5.74 3.10
N PRO A 256 -14.67 -6.74 2.31
CA PRO A 256 -14.69 -6.63 0.87
C PRO A 256 -16.12 -6.49 0.34
N LEU A 257 -16.39 -5.39 -0.31
CA LEU A 257 -17.55 -5.19 -1.18
C LEU A 257 -17.21 -5.77 -2.54
N VAL A 258 -18.04 -6.67 -3.05
CA VAL A 258 -17.91 -7.21 -4.41
C VAL A 258 -19.01 -6.60 -5.27
N TYR A 259 -18.66 -5.94 -6.35
CA TYR A 259 -19.63 -5.34 -7.29
C TYR A 259 -19.36 -5.85 -8.70
N PHE A 260 -20.40 -5.96 -9.50
CA PHE A 260 -20.37 -6.66 -10.77
C PHE A 260 -21.54 -6.23 -11.65
N SER A 261 -21.38 -6.37 -12.95
CA SER A 261 -22.44 -6.12 -13.92
C SER A 261 -23.23 -7.39 -14.16
N LEU A 262 -24.54 -7.30 -14.21
CA LEU A 262 -25.40 -8.44 -14.53
C LEU A 262 -26.68 -8.02 -15.28
N LEU A 263 -27.25 -8.99 -16.01
CA LEU A 263 -28.59 -8.94 -16.56
C LEU A 263 -29.26 -10.32 -16.43
N THR A 264 -30.59 -10.37 -16.56
CA THR A 264 -31.38 -11.59 -16.44
C THR A 264 -32.03 -11.96 -17.75
N ASN A 265 -32.32 -13.25 -17.95
CA ASN A 265 -32.98 -13.76 -19.16
C ASN A 265 -34.52 -13.57 -19.16
N ASP A 266 -35.10 -13.27 -18.00
CA ASP A 266 -36.55 -13.03 -17.83
C ASP A 266 -36.94 -11.55 -18.02
N GLY A 267 -35.96 -10.69 -18.33
CA GLY A 267 -36.19 -9.27 -18.59
C GLY A 267 -36.40 -8.40 -17.34
N THR A 268 -36.31 -8.95 -16.12
CA THR A 268 -36.40 -8.15 -14.89
C THR A 268 -35.21 -7.21 -14.74
N ILE A 269 -34.03 -7.61 -15.25
CA ILE A 269 -32.87 -6.77 -15.43
C ILE A 269 -32.49 -6.83 -16.92
N PRO A 270 -33.05 -5.91 -17.74
CA PRO A 270 -33.07 -6.07 -19.21
C PRO A 270 -31.75 -5.71 -19.91
N TYR A 271 -30.82 -5.07 -19.20
CA TYR A 271 -29.47 -4.72 -19.65
C TYR A 271 -28.51 -4.74 -18.46
N ASP A 272 -27.21 -4.73 -18.73
CA ASP A 272 -26.20 -4.80 -17.67
C ASP A 272 -26.29 -3.59 -16.75
N LYS A 273 -26.60 -3.85 -15.49
CA LYS A 273 -26.57 -2.89 -14.39
C LYS A 273 -25.56 -3.35 -13.36
N VAL A 274 -25.00 -2.40 -12.65
CA VAL A 274 -24.05 -2.73 -11.58
C VAL A 274 -24.79 -3.04 -10.29
N PHE A 275 -24.51 -4.22 -9.75
CA PHE A 275 -24.99 -4.70 -8.46
C PHE A 275 -23.81 -4.93 -7.52
N TYR A 276 -24.06 -5.04 -6.23
CA TYR A 276 -23.07 -5.38 -5.23
C TYR A 276 -23.61 -6.37 -4.20
N ALA A 277 -22.71 -7.07 -3.56
CA ALA A 277 -22.93 -7.79 -2.31
C ALA A 277 -21.64 -7.79 -1.49
N TYR A 278 -21.75 -7.86 -0.17
CA TYR A 278 -20.55 -8.08 0.64
C TYR A 278 -20.16 -9.55 0.60
N SER A 279 -18.87 -9.81 0.69
CA SER A 279 -18.39 -11.17 0.89
C SER A 279 -18.68 -11.64 2.31
N ASN A 280 -18.74 -12.96 2.54
CA ASN A 280 -18.61 -13.49 3.90
C ASN A 280 -17.17 -13.30 4.42
N LYS A 281 -16.97 -13.51 5.73
CA LYS A 281 -15.66 -13.33 6.40
C LYS A 281 -14.54 -14.13 5.77
N ASP A 282 -14.86 -15.31 5.24
CA ASP A 282 -13.87 -16.22 4.67
C ASP A 282 -13.60 -15.98 3.19
N PHE A 283 -14.30 -15.02 2.58
CA PHE A 283 -14.24 -14.75 1.15
C PHE A 283 -14.50 -15.99 0.29
N THR A 284 -15.50 -16.77 0.69
CA THR A 284 -15.92 -18.00 0.01
C THR A 284 -17.32 -17.93 -0.57
N ASP A 285 -18.07 -16.88 -0.23
CA ASP A 285 -19.42 -16.65 -0.70
C ASP A 285 -19.81 -15.17 -0.57
N LEU A 286 -20.93 -14.78 -1.19
CA LEU A 286 -21.57 -13.48 -1.05
C LEU A 286 -22.65 -13.52 0.03
N GLU A 287 -22.80 -12.47 0.82
CA GLU A 287 -23.86 -12.36 1.82
C GLU A 287 -25.15 -11.80 1.20
N GLY A 288 -26.27 -12.43 1.49
CA GLY A 288 -27.58 -11.99 1.05
C GLY A 288 -27.80 -12.07 -0.46
N GLU A 289 -28.75 -11.27 -0.95
CA GLU A 289 -29.01 -11.09 -2.39
C GLU A 289 -28.31 -9.83 -2.89
N PRO A 290 -27.84 -9.83 -4.16
CA PRO A 290 -27.25 -8.65 -4.75
C PRO A 290 -28.17 -7.43 -4.67
N GLN A 291 -27.58 -6.30 -4.28
CA GLN A 291 -28.28 -5.02 -4.20
C GLN A 291 -27.87 -4.15 -5.39
N HIS A 292 -28.81 -3.37 -5.88
CA HIS A 292 -28.53 -2.43 -6.97
C HIS A 292 -27.51 -1.38 -6.53
N PHE A 293 -26.50 -1.12 -7.36
CA PHE A 293 -25.39 -0.21 -7.02
C PHE A 293 -25.34 1.00 -7.94
N PHE A 294 -25.47 0.79 -9.26
CA PHE A 294 -25.45 1.87 -10.24
C PHE A 294 -26.22 1.50 -11.51
N ASP A 295 -26.97 2.47 -12.06
CA ASP A 295 -27.71 2.37 -13.31
C ASP A 295 -27.78 3.74 -13.99
N ARG A 296 -27.25 3.86 -15.18
CA ARG A 296 -27.36 5.07 -16.02
C ARG A 296 -28.53 5.03 -17.01
N GLY A 297 -29.39 4.02 -16.94
CA GLY A 297 -30.48 3.77 -17.88
C GLY A 297 -30.07 3.01 -19.15
N LYS A 298 -28.84 2.52 -19.24
CA LYS A 298 -28.27 1.75 -20.33
C LYS A 298 -27.18 0.81 -19.82
N SER A 299 -26.78 -0.16 -20.63
CA SER A 299 -25.77 -1.17 -20.29
C SER A 299 -24.46 -0.55 -19.79
N THR A 300 -23.99 -1.04 -18.65
CA THR A 300 -22.79 -0.58 -17.92
C THR A 300 -22.00 -1.78 -17.46
N ILE A 301 -20.72 -1.85 -17.82
CA ILE A 301 -19.80 -2.94 -17.45
C ILE A 301 -18.47 -2.38 -16.95
N ASP A 302 -17.62 -3.23 -16.39
CA ASP A 302 -16.22 -2.95 -16.04
C ASP A 302 -16.09 -1.69 -15.18
N MET A 303 -16.75 -1.70 -14.01
CA MET A 303 -16.67 -0.57 -13.07
C MET A 303 -15.49 -0.78 -12.12
N ASP A 304 -14.54 0.17 -12.07
CA ASP A 304 -13.46 0.23 -11.10
C ASP A 304 -13.61 1.43 -10.17
N ILE A 305 -13.40 1.24 -8.86
CA ILE A 305 -13.60 2.26 -7.84
C ILE A 305 -12.31 2.55 -7.10
N VAL A 306 -11.95 3.84 -7.03
CA VAL A 306 -10.87 4.33 -6.17
C VAL A 306 -11.37 5.42 -5.23
N TYR A 307 -10.79 5.49 -4.03
CA TYR A 307 -11.00 6.60 -3.10
C TYR A 307 -9.84 7.57 -3.18
N ASN A 308 -10.14 8.85 -3.37
CA ASN A 308 -9.13 9.89 -3.34
C ASN A 308 -9.18 10.63 -1.98
N PRO A 309 -8.16 10.45 -1.12
CA PRO A 309 -8.14 11.08 0.21
C PRO A 309 -8.00 12.61 0.17
N VAL A 310 -7.61 13.19 -0.98
CA VAL A 310 -7.44 14.63 -1.14
C VAL A 310 -8.79 15.35 -1.25
N ASP A 311 -9.66 14.87 -2.13
CA ASP A 311 -11.01 15.43 -2.31
C ASP A 311 -12.07 14.71 -1.48
N LYS A 312 -11.73 13.54 -0.89
CA LYS A 312 -12.60 12.70 -0.06
C LYS A 312 -13.80 12.13 -0.82
N PHE A 313 -13.61 11.84 -2.11
CA PHE A 313 -14.61 11.22 -2.95
C PHE A 313 -14.19 9.82 -3.39
N TYR A 314 -15.18 8.98 -3.57
CA TYR A 314 -15.09 7.75 -4.34
C TYR A 314 -15.27 8.10 -5.82
N HIS A 315 -14.39 7.62 -6.67
CA HIS A 315 -14.42 7.79 -8.11
C HIS A 315 -14.62 6.42 -8.74
N ALA A 316 -15.74 6.22 -9.43
CA ALA A 316 -16.06 4.97 -10.11
C ALA A 316 -15.96 5.18 -11.63
N PHE A 317 -15.05 4.46 -12.26
CA PHE A 317 -14.83 4.45 -13.70
C PHE A 317 -15.52 3.22 -14.28
N TYR A 318 -16.12 3.34 -15.45
CA TYR A 318 -16.87 2.24 -16.04
C TYR A 318 -16.96 2.37 -17.56
N LYS A 319 -17.17 1.23 -18.22
CA LYS A 319 -17.46 1.16 -19.65
C LYS A 319 -18.92 1.50 -19.90
N ASN A 320 -19.11 2.46 -20.77
CA ASN A 320 -20.38 2.85 -21.37
C ASN A 320 -20.70 1.94 -22.55
N GLU A 321 -21.35 0.80 -22.30
CA GLU A 321 -21.59 -0.20 -23.34
C GLU A 321 -22.61 0.32 -24.36
N GLY A 322 -22.29 0.19 -25.65
CA GLY A 322 -23.10 0.65 -26.77
C GLY A 322 -22.95 2.13 -27.14
N ASP A 323 -22.56 3.01 -26.24
CA ASP A 323 -22.34 4.45 -26.52
C ASP A 323 -20.84 4.80 -26.62
N GLY A 324 -20.00 3.83 -26.35
CA GLY A 324 -18.55 3.93 -26.43
C GLY A 324 -17.89 4.72 -25.31
N GLY A 325 -16.75 4.19 -24.84
CA GLY A 325 -15.83 4.88 -23.98
C GLY A 325 -15.99 4.68 -22.49
N ILE A 326 -14.98 5.15 -21.78
CA ILE A 326 -14.88 5.10 -20.32
C ILE A 326 -15.45 6.38 -19.74
N CYS A 327 -16.43 6.28 -18.86
CA CYS A 327 -17.00 7.39 -18.12
C CYS A 327 -16.75 7.23 -16.62
N LYS A 328 -16.99 8.29 -15.86
CA LYS A 328 -16.81 8.34 -14.41
C LYS A 328 -18.06 8.89 -13.72
N VAL A 329 -18.30 8.40 -12.50
CA VAL A 329 -19.20 9.01 -11.51
C VAL A 329 -18.46 9.14 -10.19
N THR A 330 -18.91 10.03 -9.32
CA THR A 330 -18.31 10.27 -8.01
C THR A 330 -19.36 10.20 -6.91
N ALA A 331 -18.92 9.85 -5.69
CA ALA A 331 -19.76 9.83 -4.51
C ALA A 331 -18.95 10.23 -3.27
N SER A 332 -19.57 10.95 -2.33
CA SER A 332 -18.96 11.26 -1.03
C SER A 332 -19.07 10.10 -0.03
N SER A 333 -19.82 9.07 -0.36
CA SER A 333 -20.06 7.87 0.44
C SER A 333 -20.22 6.68 -0.50
N LEU A 334 -19.63 5.55 -0.16
CA LEU A 334 -19.73 4.31 -0.96
C LEU A 334 -21.18 3.80 -1.02
N MET A 335 -21.90 3.93 0.09
CA MET A 335 -23.29 3.53 0.19
C MET A 335 -24.24 4.74 0.22
N PRO A 336 -25.49 4.59 -0.26
CA PRO A 336 -26.48 5.62 -0.15
C PRO A 336 -26.81 5.92 1.31
N LYS A 337 -27.26 7.13 1.59
CA LYS A 337 -27.77 7.48 2.93
C LYS A 337 -28.95 6.59 3.30
N SER A 338 -29.11 6.32 4.58
CA SER A 338 -30.24 5.54 5.09
C SER A 338 -31.58 6.09 4.58
N GLY A 339 -32.40 5.21 4.00
CA GLY A 339 -33.69 5.57 3.40
C GLY A 339 -33.64 6.19 2.00
N ALA A 340 -32.46 6.44 1.45
CA ALA A 340 -32.33 6.90 0.06
C ALA A 340 -32.39 5.71 -0.91
N ALA A 341 -32.76 6.01 -2.16
CA ALA A 341 -32.80 4.99 -3.20
C ALA A 341 -31.40 4.42 -3.47
N SER A 342 -31.33 3.12 -3.70
CA SER A 342 -30.09 2.44 -4.07
C SER A 342 -29.50 3.03 -5.36
N GLY A 343 -28.20 3.29 -5.37
CA GLY A 343 -27.50 3.95 -6.47
C GLY A 343 -27.61 5.47 -6.51
N SER A 344 -28.37 6.09 -5.61
CA SER A 344 -28.57 7.55 -5.57
C SER A 344 -27.36 8.33 -5.05
N GLN A 345 -26.35 7.65 -4.51
CA GLN A 345 -25.11 8.27 -4.03
C GLN A 345 -24.22 8.80 -5.17
N TRP A 346 -24.35 8.24 -6.37
CA TRP A 346 -23.50 8.56 -7.50
C TRP A 346 -23.91 9.86 -8.21
N SER A 347 -22.92 10.62 -8.63
CA SER A 347 -23.09 11.83 -9.43
C SER A 347 -23.64 11.52 -10.83
N LYS A 348 -23.92 12.55 -11.62
CA LYS A 348 -24.16 12.38 -13.05
C LYS A 348 -22.88 11.89 -13.73
N PRO A 349 -22.98 11.05 -14.77
CA PRO A 349 -21.86 10.60 -15.58
C PRO A 349 -21.05 11.74 -16.18
N SER A 350 -19.73 11.56 -16.22
CA SER A 350 -18.81 12.42 -16.96
C SER A 350 -18.98 12.25 -18.47
N LYS A 351 -18.32 13.09 -19.26
CA LYS A 351 -17.99 12.77 -20.66
C LYS A 351 -17.00 11.60 -20.70
N ALA A 352 -16.84 11.00 -21.86
CA ALA A 352 -15.82 9.98 -22.10
C ALA A 352 -14.41 10.52 -21.79
N LEU A 353 -13.61 9.70 -21.09
CA LEU A 353 -12.30 10.08 -20.54
C LEU A 353 -11.13 9.50 -21.35
N GLN A 354 -11.36 8.45 -22.15
CA GLN A 354 -10.31 7.85 -22.96
C GLN A 354 -9.69 8.85 -23.93
N GLN A 355 -8.38 8.71 -24.18
CA GLN A 355 -7.61 9.58 -25.07
C GLN A 355 -7.38 8.93 -26.44
N THR A 356 -8.34 8.14 -26.91
CA THR A 356 -8.34 7.47 -28.21
C THR A 356 -9.74 7.44 -28.79
N THR A 357 -9.86 7.23 -30.11
CA THR A 357 -11.09 6.96 -30.82
C THR A 357 -11.36 5.47 -31.01
N GLU A 358 -10.46 4.63 -30.53
CA GLU A 358 -10.62 3.17 -30.58
C GLU A 358 -11.73 2.69 -29.65
N ALA A 359 -12.24 1.50 -29.93
CA ALA A 359 -13.15 0.85 -29.01
C ALA A 359 -12.38 0.37 -27.77
N VAL A 360 -12.86 0.77 -26.58
CA VAL A 360 -12.19 0.53 -25.30
C VAL A 360 -13.13 -0.13 -24.31
N GLU A 361 -12.56 -0.92 -23.41
CA GLU A 361 -13.24 -1.54 -22.26
C GLU A 361 -12.25 -1.75 -21.10
N GLY A 362 -12.65 -2.40 -20.00
CA GLY A 362 -11.75 -2.81 -18.94
C GLY A 362 -11.03 -1.64 -18.28
N ALA A 363 -11.78 -0.64 -17.80
CA ALA A 363 -11.21 0.49 -17.09
C ALA A 363 -10.54 0.03 -15.80
N GLY A 364 -9.27 0.39 -15.59
CA GLY A 364 -8.54 0.18 -14.33
C GLY A 364 -7.87 1.46 -13.87
N VAL A 365 -7.93 1.75 -12.58
CA VAL A 365 -7.37 2.98 -12.01
C VAL A 365 -6.45 2.68 -10.85
N PHE A 366 -5.25 3.23 -10.88
CA PHE A 366 -4.30 3.10 -9.78
C PHE A 366 -3.48 4.37 -9.60
N LYS A 367 -2.91 4.54 -8.41
CA LYS A 367 -2.04 5.66 -8.09
C LYS A 367 -0.58 5.27 -8.31
N LEU A 368 0.19 6.16 -8.93
CA LEU A 368 1.64 5.94 -9.08
C LEU A 368 2.36 6.01 -7.73
N ILE A 369 3.31 5.09 -7.53
CA ILE A 369 4.13 5.01 -6.33
C ILE A 369 4.91 6.32 -6.15
N ASN A 370 4.77 6.95 -4.98
CA ASN A 370 5.45 8.18 -4.60
C ASN A 370 5.23 9.38 -5.55
N GLN A 371 4.10 9.39 -6.27
CA GLN A 371 3.73 10.49 -7.15
C GLN A 371 2.29 10.94 -6.87
N ASN A 372 2.02 12.22 -7.08
CA ASN A 372 0.65 12.74 -7.08
C ASN A 372 0.05 12.59 -8.48
N SER A 373 -0.04 11.34 -8.93
CA SER A 373 -0.57 11.03 -10.27
C SER A 373 -1.35 9.72 -10.22
N TRP A 374 -2.52 9.76 -10.81
CA TRP A 374 -3.38 8.61 -11.03
C TRP A 374 -3.25 8.17 -12.49
N VAL A 375 -3.31 6.88 -12.70
CA VAL A 375 -3.34 6.28 -14.03
C VAL A 375 -4.73 5.72 -14.26
N LEU A 376 -5.35 6.10 -15.37
CA LEU A 376 -6.49 5.40 -15.94
C LEU A 376 -5.98 4.61 -17.14
N MET A 377 -6.12 3.30 -17.05
CA MET A 377 -5.81 2.37 -18.13
C MET A 377 -7.10 1.75 -18.70
N TYR A 378 -7.07 1.33 -19.93
CA TYR A 378 -8.16 0.62 -20.58
C TYR A 378 -7.65 -0.24 -21.73
N ASP A 379 -8.39 -1.33 -21.98
CA ASP A 379 -8.12 -2.30 -23.05
C ASP A 379 -8.68 -1.77 -24.37
N CYS A 380 -7.82 -1.49 -25.34
CA CYS A 380 -8.17 -1.26 -26.74
C CYS A 380 -8.40 -2.60 -27.42
N TYR A 381 -9.48 -3.29 -27.02
CA TYR A 381 -9.69 -4.72 -27.19
C TYR A 381 -9.77 -5.20 -28.63
N ILE A 382 -10.08 -4.34 -29.61
CA ILE A 382 -10.09 -4.69 -31.03
C ILE A 382 -8.64 -4.69 -31.58
N ASN A 383 -7.79 -3.82 -31.07
CA ASN A 383 -6.43 -3.60 -31.58
C ASN A 383 -5.35 -4.29 -30.73
N GLY A 384 -5.74 -4.94 -29.62
CA GLY A 384 -4.87 -5.81 -28.84
C GLY A 384 -3.78 -5.08 -28.06
N HIS A 385 -4.06 -3.90 -27.52
CA HIS A 385 -3.15 -3.16 -26.65
C HIS A 385 -3.91 -2.45 -25.52
N TYR A 386 -3.19 -2.10 -24.46
CA TYR A 386 -3.66 -1.19 -23.42
C TYR A 386 -3.21 0.22 -23.72
N GLN A 387 -4.06 1.20 -23.43
CA GLN A 387 -3.65 2.58 -23.38
C GLN A 387 -3.60 3.07 -21.93
N PHE A 388 -2.54 3.79 -21.60
CA PHE A 388 -2.34 4.42 -20.30
C PHE A 388 -2.47 5.92 -20.42
N THR A 389 -3.24 6.50 -19.51
CA THR A 389 -3.37 7.95 -19.35
C THR A 389 -3.05 8.32 -17.92
N SER A 390 -2.70 9.57 -17.64
CA SER A 390 -2.42 10.05 -16.29
C SER A 390 -3.15 11.34 -15.97
N SER A 391 -3.48 11.52 -14.69
CA SER A 391 -4.13 12.70 -14.14
C SER A 391 -3.69 12.94 -12.69
N PRO A 392 -3.44 14.18 -12.27
CA PRO A 392 -3.18 14.49 -10.86
C PRO A 392 -4.48 14.58 -10.02
N ASP A 393 -5.65 14.70 -10.66
CA ASP A 393 -6.93 15.05 -10.03
C ASP A 393 -8.08 14.09 -10.36
N LEU A 394 -7.83 12.98 -11.08
CA LEU A 394 -8.84 12.03 -11.57
C LEU A 394 -9.88 12.64 -12.52
N GLU A 395 -9.62 13.83 -13.06
CA GLU A 395 -10.51 14.55 -14.00
C GLU A 395 -9.87 14.73 -15.37
N ASN A 396 -8.65 15.27 -15.38
CA ASN A 396 -7.99 15.73 -16.58
C ASN A 396 -6.93 14.73 -17.04
N PHE A 397 -7.37 13.62 -17.59
CA PHE A 397 -6.48 12.58 -18.09
C PHE A 397 -5.78 12.98 -19.38
N LYS A 398 -4.48 12.67 -19.45
CA LYS A 398 -3.64 12.88 -20.64
C LYS A 398 -3.01 11.56 -21.04
N PHE A 399 -2.92 11.33 -22.34
CA PHE A 399 -2.19 10.19 -22.91
C PHE A 399 -0.75 10.14 -22.39
N VAL A 400 -0.32 8.94 -22.01
CA VAL A 400 1.06 8.65 -21.62
C VAL A 400 1.72 7.74 -22.65
N GLN A 401 1.19 6.51 -22.79
CA GLN A 401 1.69 5.53 -23.76
C GLN A 401 0.68 4.42 -24.00
N ASP A 402 0.90 3.67 -25.09
CA ASP A 402 0.28 2.38 -25.32
C ASP A 402 1.22 1.26 -24.83
N THR A 403 0.65 0.19 -24.30
CA THR A 403 1.47 -0.99 -23.98
C THR A 403 2.00 -1.58 -25.27
N LYS A 404 3.27 -1.94 -25.25
CA LYS A 404 3.81 -2.80 -26.28
C LYS A 404 3.43 -4.25 -25.96
N THR A 405 2.43 -4.75 -26.65
CA THR A 405 2.11 -6.16 -26.59
C THR A 405 3.09 -6.91 -27.50
N SER A 406 3.90 -7.79 -26.95
CA SER A 406 4.82 -8.62 -27.73
C SER A 406 5.03 -9.99 -27.10
N GLY A 407 5.01 -11.02 -27.90
CA GLY A 407 5.31 -12.38 -27.49
C GLY A 407 4.36 -12.89 -26.40
N ALA A 408 4.88 -13.10 -25.20
CA ALA A 408 4.15 -13.65 -24.07
C ALA A 408 3.28 -12.63 -23.31
N PHE A 409 3.39 -11.35 -23.61
CA PHE A 409 2.66 -10.27 -22.92
C PHE A 409 1.58 -9.69 -23.84
N THR A 410 0.35 -10.18 -23.71
CA THR A 410 -0.82 -9.75 -24.46
C THR A 410 -1.98 -9.55 -23.50
N PRO A 411 -1.92 -8.52 -22.62
CA PRO A 411 -2.91 -8.36 -21.57
C PRO A 411 -4.28 -7.99 -22.12
N ARG A 412 -5.30 -8.59 -21.53
CA ARG A 412 -6.69 -8.17 -21.60
C ARG A 412 -7.09 -7.67 -20.21
N HIS A 413 -8.33 -7.23 -20.03
CA HIS A 413 -8.87 -6.66 -18.81
C HIS A 413 -8.29 -7.29 -17.53
N GLY A 414 -7.82 -6.44 -16.61
CA GLY A 414 -7.18 -6.85 -15.36
C GLY A 414 -6.81 -5.67 -14.46
N THR A 415 -6.07 -5.94 -13.40
CA THR A 415 -5.75 -4.97 -12.35
C THR A 415 -4.27 -4.75 -12.18
N ILE A 416 -3.87 -3.50 -12.03
CA ILE A 416 -2.51 -3.13 -11.62
C ILE A 416 -2.54 -2.65 -10.17
N LEU A 417 -1.65 -3.24 -9.34
CA LEU A 417 -1.49 -2.84 -7.95
C LEU A 417 -0.01 -2.66 -7.60
N PRO A 418 0.31 -1.75 -6.65
CA PRO A 418 1.67 -1.61 -6.16
C PRO A 418 2.06 -2.79 -5.28
N VAL A 419 3.30 -3.24 -5.40
CA VAL A 419 3.91 -4.30 -4.58
C VAL A 419 5.21 -3.83 -3.94
N THR A 420 5.56 -4.43 -2.78
CA THR A 420 6.80 -4.14 -2.06
C THR A 420 7.99 -4.87 -2.69
N ALA A 421 9.20 -4.51 -2.29
CA ALA A 421 10.42 -5.22 -2.74
C ALA A 421 10.41 -6.69 -2.30
N GLN A 422 9.94 -6.98 -1.09
CA GLN A 422 9.84 -8.34 -0.56
C GLN A 422 8.80 -9.16 -1.33
N GLU A 423 7.63 -8.59 -1.60
CA GLU A 423 6.59 -9.23 -2.43
C GLU A 423 7.10 -9.50 -3.85
N THR A 424 7.79 -8.52 -4.45
CA THR A 424 8.39 -8.68 -5.78
C THR A 424 9.39 -9.83 -5.80
N ALA A 425 10.28 -9.91 -4.82
CA ALA A 425 11.26 -10.98 -4.71
C ALA A 425 10.60 -12.37 -4.52
N ALA A 426 9.56 -12.43 -3.68
CA ALA A 426 8.79 -13.67 -3.47
C ALA A 426 8.05 -14.11 -4.74
N LEU A 427 7.43 -13.18 -5.45
CA LEU A 427 6.77 -13.41 -6.73
C LEU A 427 7.76 -13.91 -7.79
N MET A 428 8.92 -13.26 -7.94
CA MET A 428 9.96 -13.69 -8.91
C MET A 428 10.55 -15.06 -8.58
N LYS A 429 10.63 -15.40 -7.29
CA LYS A 429 11.06 -16.74 -6.85
C LYS A 429 10.04 -17.81 -7.22
N ALA A 430 8.75 -17.53 -7.07
CA ALA A 430 7.66 -18.46 -7.39
C ALA A 430 7.40 -18.54 -8.90
N PHE A 431 7.53 -17.43 -9.60
CA PHE A 431 7.24 -17.25 -11.02
C PHE A 431 8.45 -16.64 -11.72
N PRO A 432 9.40 -17.45 -12.21
CA PRO A 432 10.64 -16.97 -12.80
C PRO A 432 10.44 -15.90 -13.87
N THR A 433 11.12 -14.76 -13.72
CA THR A 433 11.00 -13.58 -14.60
C THR A 433 12.41 -13.05 -14.89
N PRO A 434 13.20 -13.76 -15.71
CA PRO A 434 14.64 -13.50 -15.89
C PRO A 434 14.93 -12.14 -16.52
N ASP A 435 14.00 -11.61 -17.30
CA ASP A 435 14.15 -10.33 -18.03
C ASP A 435 13.68 -9.11 -17.21
N PHE A 436 13.34 -9.29 -15.94
CA PHE A 436 12.93 -8.21 -15.06
C PHE A 436 13.97 -7.97 -13.97
N GLU A 437 14.52 -6.76 -13.94
CA GLU A 437 15.36 -6.28 -12.85
C GLU A 437 14.50 -5.39 -11.93
N PRO A 438 14.20 -5.85 -10.68
CA PRO A 438 13.43 -5.05 -9.75
C PRO A 438 14.14 -3.75 -9.43
N ARG A 439 13.38 -2.67 -9.33
CA ARG A 439 13.91 -1.40 -8.86
C ARG A 439 14.38 -1.58 -7.41
N VAL A 440 15.65 -1.34 -7.17
CA VAL A 440 16.18 -1.19 -5.81
C VAL A 440 15.72 0.19 -5.32
N ILE A 441 14.80 0.22 -4.38
CA ILE A 441 14.52 1.44 -3.64
C ILE A 441 15.55 1.48 -2.51
N ASP A 442 16.53 2.37 -2.63
CA ASP A 442 17.20 2.86 -1.44
C ASP A 442 16.13 3.53 -0.60
N ILE A 443 15.77 2.89 0.52
CA ILE A 443 14.90 3.51 1.52
C ILE A 443 15.69 4.74 1.97
N PRO A 444 15.22 5.97 1.68
CA PRO A 444 15.86 7.11 2.28
C PRO A 444 15.73 6.94 3.79
N ASP A 445 16.81 7.03 4.55
CA ASP A 445 16.83 7.15 6.00
C ASP A 445 16.16 8.45 6.48
N SER A 446 15.07 8.83 5.88
CA SER A 446 14.36 10.06 6.19
C SER A 446 12.98 9.76 6.72
N ILE A 447 12.89 9.69 8.03
CA ILE A 447 11.74 10.26 8.72
C ILE A 447 11.75 11.74 8.33
N GLY A 448 10.95 12.13 7.34
CA GLY A 448 10.90 13.50 6.86
C GLY A 448 10.44 14.40 8.01
N VAL A 449 11.29 15.27 8.47
CA VAL A 449 10.90 16.38 9.35
C VAL A 449 10.17 17.38 8.47
N CYS A 450 8.84 17.37 8.53
CA CYS A 450 8.02 18.40 7.91
C CYS A 450 8.22 19.71 8.67
N ASP A 451 8.48 20.80 7.97
CA ASP A 451 8.75 22.14 8.49
C ASP A 451 7.82 22.53 9.66
N GLY A 452 8.24 22.32 10.90
CA GLY A 452 7.65 22.87 12.12
C GLY A 452 6.15 22.70 12.35
N LYS A 453 5.39 22.19 11.38
CA LYS A 453 3.96 21.88 11.48
C LYS A 453 3.79 20.38 11.67
N LYS A 454 3.11 20.00 12.74
CA LYS A 454 2.66 18.62 12.95
C LYS A 454 1.82 18.19 11.74
N VAL A 455 2.39 17.39 10.87
CA VAL A 455 1.62 16.68 9.85
C VAL A 455 1.04 15.44 10.53
N VAL A 456 -0.26 15.31 10.50
CA VAL A 456 -0.98 14.12 10.96
C VAL A 456 -0.79 13.06 9.88
N GLY A 457 0.13 12.13 10.13
CA GLY A 457 0.49 11.05 9.21
C GLY A 457 2.00 11.01 8.92
N PRO A 458 2.55 9.87 8.52
CA PRO A 458 3.94 9.79 8.11
C PRO A 458 4.17 10.68 6.90
N CYS A 459 5.23 11.50 6.97
CA CYS A 459 5.63 12.36 5.86
C CYS A 459 6.07 11.47 4.69
N SER A 460 5.21 11.32 3.71
CA SER A 460 5.50 10.56 2.49
C SER A 460 6.33 11.45 1.55
N GLY A 461 7.65 11.30 1.59
CA GLY A 461 8.56 11.96 0.66
C GLY A 461 8.35 11.47 -0.77
N THR A 462 8.43 12.36 -1.74
CA THR A 462 8.40 12.00 -3.15
C THR A 462 9.80 11.62 -3.62
N LYS A 463 9.98 10.44 -4.23
CA LYS A 463 11.29 10.00 -4.72
C LYS A 463 11.84 10.98 -5.76
N ILE A 464 13.09 11.40 -5.59
CA ILE A 464 13.84 12.13 -6.61
C ILE A 464 14.48 11.10 -7.55
N VAL A 465 14.17 11.20 -8.84
CA VAL A 465 14.86 10.43 -9.89
C VAL A 465 15.93 11.33 -10.51
N PRO A 466 17.23 11.03 -10.35
CA PRO A 466 18.32 11.93 -10.72
C PRO A 466 18.68 11.79 -12.20
N TYR A 467 18.06 12.56 -13.06
CA TYR A 467 18.45 12.63 -14.46
C TYR A 467 19.58 13.63 -14.67
N VAL A 468 20.60 13.19 -15.40
CA VAL A 468 21.77 13.97 -15.76
C VAL A 468 21.99 13.88 -17.27
N LYS A 469 22.37 14.99 -17.89
CA LYS A 469 22.75 15.07 -19.30
C LYS A 469 24.15 15.67 -19.41
N VAL A 470 24.99 15.11 -20.28
CA VAL A 470 26.34 15.61 -20.58
C VAL A 470 26.40 16.06 -22.01
N ASP A 471 26.81 17.30 -22.25
CA ASP A 471 26.91 17.93 -23.53
C ASP A 471 25.62 17.77 -24.35
N ASP A 472 25.72 17.35 -25.63
CA ASP A 472 24.57 17.09 -26.50
C ASP A 472 24.01 15.66 -26.36
N GLY A 473 24.44 14.88 -25.37
CA GLY A 473 23.95 13.54 -25.11
C GLY A 473 22.49 13.50 -24.64
N GLY A 474 21.98 12.30 -24.37
CA GLY A 474 20.64 12.09 -23.80
C GLY A 474 20.61 12.24 -22.26
N TRP A 475 19.40 12.38 -21.71
CA TRP A 475 19.18 12.31 -20.27
C TRP A 475 19.34 10.86 -19.76
N ASN A 476 20.17 10.66 -18.74
CA ASN A 476 20.42 9.37 -18.11
C ASN A 476 20.15 9.46 -16.61
N GLU A 477 19.52 8.44 -16.06
CA GLU A 477 19.35 8.30 -14.60
C GLU A 477 20.68 7.82 -14.00
N THR A 478 21.31 8.64 -13.15
CA THR A 478 22.54 8.28 -12.47
C THR A 478 22.77 9.09 -11.20
N LEU A 479 23.40 8.47 -10.21
CA LEU A 479 23.90 9.12 -8.99
C LEU A 479 25.42 9.30 -9.00
N ASP A 480 26.11 8.75 -9.99
CA ASP A 480 27.58 8.84 -10.13
C ASP A 480 27.92 9.14 -11.60
N LEU A 481 28.70 10.20 -11.81
CA LEU A 481 29.02 10.71 -13.12
C LEU A 481 30.49 11.08 -13.23
N LYS A 482 31.17 10.58 -14.25
CA LYS A 482 32.53 10.99 -14.61
C LYS A 482 32.52 11.67 -15.99
N VAL A 483 33.06 12.90 -16.07
CA VAL A 483 33.10 13.70 -17.31
C VAL A 483 34.50 14.26 -17.57
N ALA A 484 34.78 14.59 -18.81
CA ALA A 484 36.02 15.28 -19.19
C ALA A 484 35.96 16.76 -18.75
N LYS A 485 37.15 17.36 -18.52
CA LYS A 485 37.31 18.81 -18.36
C LYS A 485 36.73 19.56 -19.56
N GLY A 486 35.97 20.61 -19.29
CA GLY A 486 35.34 21.44 -20.32
C GLY A 486 33.92 20.99 -20.71
N ALA A 487 33.44 19.86 -20.23
CA ALA A 487 32.08 19.38 -20.51
C ALA A 487 31.01 20.32 -19.95
N THR A 488 29.80 20.19 -20.46
CA THR A 488 28.59 20.79 -19.89
C THR A 488 27.77 19.70 -19.24
N VAL A 489 27.46 19.85 -17.95
CA VAL A 489 26.66 18.91 -17.17
C VAL A 489 25.32 19.57 -16.84
N GLN A 490 24.23 18.93 -17.18
CA GLN A 490 22.89 19.39 -16.85
C GLN A 490 22.21 18.40 -15.88
N PHE A 491 21.66 18.92 -14.80
CA PHE A 491 20.84 18.18 -13.87
C PHE A 491 19.36 18.48 -14.15
N GLY A 492 18.52 17.47 -14.25
CA GLY A 492 17.09 17.61 -14.51
C GLY A 492 16.27 16.53 -13.78
N PRO A 493 16.33 16.49 -12.43
CA PRO A 493 15.66 15.43 -11.68
C PRO A 493 14.14 15.48 -11.82
N HIS A 494 13.50 14.34 -11.62
CA HIS A 494 12.05 14.24 -11.47
C HIS A 494 11.64 14.20 -9.99
N PRO A 495 10.39 14.61 -9.66
CA PRO A 495 9.24 14.84 -10.55
C PRO A 495 9.31 16.15 -11.34
N TRP A 496 8.58 16.20 -12.46
CA TRP A 496 8.50 17.38 -13.33
C TRP A 496 7.74 18.55 -12.71
N ASP A 497 6.74 18.25 -11.95
CA ASP A 497 5.73 19.17 -11.39
C ASP A 497 6.10 19.73 -10.00
N GLY A 498 7.29 19.44 -9.56
CA GLY A 498 7.76 19.84 -8.25
C GLY A 498 7.89 21.34 -8.09
N LYS A 499 7.31 21.86 -7.00
CA LYS A 499 7.23 23.30 -6.77
C LYS A 499 8.44 23.87 -6.03
N ILE A 500 9.09 23.09 -5.16
CA ILE A 500 10.18 23.61 -4.31
C ILE A 500 11.38 22.68 -4.41
N TRP A 501 12.41 23.19 -5.04
CA TRP A 501 13.70 22.55 -5.17
C TRP A 501 14.76 23.37 -4.42
N SER A 502 15.76 22.73 -3.86
CA SER A 502 16.98 23.39 -3.39
C SER A 502 18.18 22.52 -3.66
N TRP A 503 19.26 23.14 -4.06
CA TRP A 503 20.51 22.49 -4.41
C TRP A 503 21.67 23.11 -3.65
N GLU A 504 22.60 22.25 -3.28
CA GLU A 504 23.90 22.63 -2.78
C GLU A 504 24.97 21.73 -3.40
N GLY A 505 26.14 22.28 -3.68
CA GLY A 505 27.22 21.54 -4.32
C GLY A 505 28.58 22.20 -4.20
N PRO A 506 29.61 21.61 -4.84
CA PRO A 506 30.96 22.14 -4.87
C PRO A 506 31.02 23.57 -5.39
N ASN A 507 32.12 24.25 -5.07
CA ASN A 507 32.41 25.61 -5.49
C ASN A 507 31.27 26.62 -5.14
N GLY A 508 30.58 26.38 -4.00
CA GLY A 508 29.49 27.24 -3.54
C GLY A 508 28.21 27.16 -4.37
N PHE A 509 28.07 26.14 -5.20
CA PHE A 509 26.88 25.95 -6.03
C PHE A 509 25.63 25.89 -5.16
N LYS A 510 24.65 26.75 -5.46
CA LYS A 510 23.31 26.77 -4.88
C LYS A 510 22.29 27.10 -5.94
N SER A 511 21.13 26.45 -5.90
CA SER A 511 20.02 26.72 -6.81
C SER A 511 18.69 26.34 -6.17
N THR A 512 17.60 26.94 -6.67
CA THR A 512 16.22 26.62 -6.33
C THR A 512 15.40 26.17 -7.54
N THR A 513 16.04 26.01 -8.68
CA THR A 513 15.39 25.52 -9.91
C THR A 513 15.53 24.01 -10.04
N ARG A 514 14.56 23.34 -10.66
CA ARG A 514 14.63 21.91 -10.94
C ARG A 514 15.80 21.58 -11.86
N GLU A 515 15.90 22.29 -12.98
CA GLU A 515 16.98 22.11 -13.95
C GLU A 515 18.12 23.10 -13.69
N ASN A 516 19.32 22.56 -13.76
CA ASN A 516 20.55 23.33 -13.57
C ASN A 516 21.60 22.92 -14.61
N SER A 517 22.42 23.85 -15.04
CA SER A 517 23.48 23.60 -16.03
C SER A 517 24.81 24.15 -15.50
N LEU A 518 25.79 23.26 -15.44
CA LEU A 518 27.19 23.57 -15.18
C LEU A 518 27.93 23.58 -16.52
N LYS A 519 28.50 24.70 -16.91
CA LYS A 519 29.19 24.84 -18.20
C LYS A 519 30.69 24.88 -18.02
N ASN A 520 31.43 24.25 -18.94
CA ASN A 520 32.87 24.25 -18.98
C ASN A 520 33.47 23.79 -17.62
N VAL A 521 33.01 22.64 -17.11
CA VAL A 521 33.40 22.12 -15.78
C VAL A 521 34.89 21.76 -15.74
N ASP A 522 35.54 22.07 -14.61
CA ASP A 522 36.91 21.66 -14.26
C ASP A 522 36.92 20.90 -12.91
N GLY A 523 38.10 20.59 -12.39
CA GLY A 523 38.23 19.83 -11.13
C GLY A 523 37.52 20.46 -9.93
N ASP A 524 37.33 21.79 -9.90
CA ASP A 524 36.66 22.49 -8.81
C ASP A 524 35.16 22.17 -8.75
N PHE A 525 34.57 21.67 -9.84
CA PHE A 525 33.20 21.20 -9.89
C PHE A 525 33.02 19.76 -9.40
N SER A 526 34.13 19.04 -9.14
CA SER A 526 34.04 17.67 -8.65
C SER A 526 33.54 17.62 -7.21
N GLY A 527 32.66 16.68 -6.93
CA GLY A 527 32.11 16.45 -5.61
C GLY A 527 30.64 16.08 -5.63
N TYR A 528 29.98 16.24 -4.50
CA TYR A 528 28.58 15.86 -4.35
C TYR A 528 27.63 17.04 -4.49
N TYR A 529 26.68 16.90 -5.43
CA TYR A 529 25.54 17.80 -5.57
C TYR A 529 24.37 17.23 -4.83
N THR A 530 23.94 17.89 -3.77
CA THR A 530 22.77 17.50 -2.97
C THR A 530 21.57 18.26 -3.47
N VAL A 531 20.52 17.53 -3.85
CA VAL A 531 19.22 18.08 -4.23
C VAL A 531 18.19 17.71 -3.18
N VAL A 532 17.38 18.69 -2.78
CA VAL A 532 16.22 18.50 -1.90
C VAL A 532 14.97 18.95 -2.65
N TYR A 533 13.99 18.09 -2.65
CA TYR A 533 12.66 18.34 -3.17
C TYR A 533 11.65 18.38 -2.04
N THR A 534 10.81 19.42 -2.02
CA THR A 534 9.69 19.53 -1.08
C THR A 534 8.39 19.36 -1.87
N ASN A 535 7.63 18.32 -1.55
CA ASN A 535 6.35 18.03 -2.21
C ASN A 535 5.21 18.93 -1.71
N GLU A 536 4.01 18.74 -2.27
CA GLU A 536 2.82 19.54 -1.94
C GLU A 536 2.38 19.41 -0.48
N THR A 537 2.72 18.32 0.18
CA THR A 537 2.44 18.10 1.61
C THR A 537 3.51 18.67 2.54
N GLY A 538 4.55 19.31 1.98
CA GLY A 538 5.68 19.86 2.73
C GLY A 538 6.76 18.82 3.08
N CYS A 539 6.64 17.59 2.59
CA CYS A 539 7.61 16.53 2.85
C CYS A 539 8.84 16.70 1.97
N LYS A 540 10.04 16.57 2.57
CA LYS A 540 11.33 16.75 1.90
C LYS A 540 11.95 15.40 1.54
N SER A 541 12.39 15.28 0.29
CA SER A 541 13.22 14.19 -0.20
C SER A 541 14.59 14.70 -0.57
N ARG A 542 15.61 13.87 -0.47
CA ARG A 542 17.00 14.23 -0.79
C ARG A 542 17.60 13.21 -1.73
N ALA A 543 18.38 13.68 -2.71
CA ALA A 543 19.28 12.84 -3.49
C ALA A 543 20.66 13.49 -3.56
N ARG A 544 21.71 12.68 -3.71
CA ARG A 544 23.09 13.14 -3.89
C ARG A 544 23.63 12.58 -5.19
N ILE A 545 24.11 13.45 -6.07
CA ILE A 545 24.72 13.10 -7.34
C ILE A 545 26.22 13.39 -7.21
N LYS A 546 27.06 12.38 -7.41
CA LYS A 546 28.50 12.53 -7.45
C LYS A 546 28.92 12.91 -8.87
N LEU A 547 29.61 14.04 -9.02
CA LEU A 547 30.28 14.45 -10.25
C LEU A 547 31.79 14.39 -10.05
N VAL A 548 32.48 13.67 -10.92
CA VAL A 548 33.95 13.66 -10.98
C VAL A 548 34.36 14.20 -12.35
N VAL A 549 35.07 15.30 -12.35
CA VAL A 549 35.67 15.86 -13.57
C VAL A 549 37.10 15.34 -13.71
N ASP A 550 37.39 14.73 -14.85
CA ASP A 550 38.74 14.23 -15.18
C ASP A 550 39.61 15.42 -15.59
N ASP A 551 40.15 16.06 -14.59
CA ASP A 551 41.06 17.22 -14.74
C ASP A 551 42.43 16.87 -14.16
N PRO A 552 43.46 16.67 -15.02
CA PRO A 552 44.80 16.33 -14.55
C PRO A 552 45.44 17.41 -13.65
N ASP A 553 45.04 18.68 -13.83
CA ASP A 553 45.56 19.80 -13.07
C ASP A 553 44.91 19.93 -11.69
N LYS A 554 43.69 19.35 -11.53
CA LYS A 554 42.88 19.40 -10.31
C LYS A 554 42.22 18.05 -10.06
N PRO A 555 42.96 16.99 -9.75
CA PRO A 555 42.40 15.65 -9.57
C PRO A 555 41.43 15.62 -8.38
N TYR A 556 40.29 14.98 -8.56
CA TYR A 556 39.34 14.79 -7.46
C TYR A 556 39.89 13.83 -6.42
N VAL A 557 39.93 14.31 -5.19
CA VAL A 557 40.27 13.48 -4.00
C VAL A 557 38.98 13.34 -3.18
N GLU A 558 38.58 12.11 -2.91
CA GLU A 558 37.40 11.85 -2.06
C GLU A 558 37.64 12.49 -0.68
N PRO A 559 36.73 13.32 -0.16
CA PRO A 559 36.90 13.91 1.15
C PRO A 559 37.02 12.82 2.22
N ASP A 560 38.05 12.88 3.02
CA ASP A 560 38.19 11.99 4.19
C ASP A 560 37.08 12.34 5.21
N THR A 561 36.10 11.47 5.30
CA THR A 561 34.97 11.66 6.23
C THR A 561 35.34 11.43 7.70
N SER A 562 36.62 11.05 8.00
CA SER A 562 37.09 10.82 9.36
C SER A 562 37.41 12.11 10.15
N THR A 563 37.47 13.28 9.49
CA THR A 563 37.94 14.54 10.09
C THR A 563 36.94 15.71 10.02
N ILE A 564 35.66 15.46 9.83
CA ILE A 564 34.67 16.56 9.78
C ILE A 564 34.47 17.12 11.20
N ASP A 565 34.99 18.31 11.44
CA ASP A 565 34.74 19.11 12.64
C ASP A 565 33.28 19.63 12.60
N THR A 566 32.41 19.03 13.44
CA THR A 566 30.98 19.27 13.49
C THR A 566 30.57 20.54 14.26
N SER A 567 31.52 21.41 14.64
CA SER A 567 31.21 22.54 15.53
C SER A 567 30.78 23.84 14.88
N LYS A 568 30.65 23.93 13.55
CA LYS A 568 30.47 25.24 12.86
C LYS A 568 29.31 25.43 11.88
N THR A 569 28.22 24.69 11.97
CA THR A 569 26.96 25.11 11.27
C THR A 569 25.72 24.53 11.93
N GLU A 570 24.76 25.38 12.28
CA GLU A 570 23.48 24.96 12.92
C GLU A 570 22.63 24.02 12.05
N ILE A 571 22.85 23.97 10.74
CA ILE A 571 22.19 23.03 9.83
C ILE A 571 22.94 21.69 9.76
N ALA A 572 24.27 21.70 9.96
CA ALA A 572 25.07 20.48 10.10
C ALA A 572 24.81 19.76 11.42
N GLY A 573 24.31 20.46 12.44
CA GLY A 573 24.06 19.92 13.77
C GLY A 573 22.98 18.83 13.82
N SER A 574 21.97 18.87 12.96
CA SER A 574 20.94 17.82 12.91
C SER A 574 21.41 16.60 12.12
N ILE A 575 22.12 16.82 11.01
CA ILE A 575 22.64 15.74 10.15
C ILE A 575 23.80 15.02 10.82
N ALA A 576 24.69 15.76 11.48
CA ALA A 576 25.83 15.17 12.22
C ALA A 576 25.37 14.42 13.48
N ARG A 577 24.28 14.84 14.12
CA ARG A 577 23.67 14.06 15.22
C ARG A 577 23.08 12.75 14.72
N ASP A 578 22.40 12.75 13.57
CA ASP A 578 21.79 11.55 13.01
C ASP A 578 22.83 10.55 12.50
N LEU A 579 23.92 11.02 11.86
CA LEU A 579 25.03 10.18 11.43
C LEU A 579 25.84 9.63 12.62
N ASN A 580 26.07 10.44 13.67
CA ASN A 580 26.72 9.97 14.89
C ASN A 580 25.84 9.02 15.71
N PHE A 581 24.52 9.18 15.68
CA PHE A 581 23.60 8.27 16.34
C PHE A 581 23.48 6.93 15.60
N ALA A 582 23.39 6.93 14.28
CA ALA A 582 23.26 5.71 13.48
C ALA A 582 24.48 4.77 13.59
N GLY A 583 25.67 5.33 13.80
CA GLY A 583 26.91 4.57 14.00
C GLY A 583 27.23 4.18 15.45
N LYS A 584 26.49 4.69 16.44
CA LYS A 584 26.78 4.43 17.85
C LYS A 584 26.37 3.01 18.23
N VAL A 585 27.36 2.23 18.70
CA VAL A 585 27.12 0.85 19.18
C VAL A 585 26.48 0.90 20.56
N VAL A 586 25.30 0.32 20.69
CA VAL A 586 24.58 0.19 21.97
C VAL A 586 24.88 -1.11 22.67
N ARG A 587 25.21 -2.16 21.92
CA ARG A 587 25.56 -3.48 22.46
C ARG A 587 26.53 -4.19 21.53
N THR A 588 27.49 -4.90 22.11
CA THR A 588 28.41 -5.78 21.39
C THR A 588 28.26 -7.21 21.90
N GLU A 589 28.04 -8.13 21.01
CA GLU A 589 27.93 -9.56 21.25
C GLU A 589 29.11 -10.27 20.59
N TYR A 590 29.57 -11.35 21.20
CA TYR A 590 30.66 -12.16 20.69
C TYR A 590 30.21 -13.60 20.52
N PHE A 591 30.67 -14.24 19.45
CA PHE A 591 30.34 -15.64 19.13
C PHE A 591 31.61 -16.39 18.76
N SER A 592 31.64 -17.68 19.04
CA SER A 592 32.60 -18.60 18.46
C SER A 592 32.37 -18.75 16.95
N VAL A 593 33.34 -19.27 16.23
CA VAL A 593 33.19 -19.56 14.78
C VAL A 593 32.04 -20.56 14.47
N ASN A 594 31.64 -21.34 15.47
CA ASN A 594 30.54 -22.29 15.35
C ASN A 594 29.16 -21.67 15.73
N GLY A 595 29.09 -20.33 15.92
CA GLY A 595 27.87 -19.61 16.21
C GLY A 595 27.42 -19.61 17.66
N GLN A 596 28.19 -20.17 18.61
CA GLN A 596 27.86 -20.17 20.01
C GLN A 596 28.14 -18.80 20.63
N MET A 597 27.15 -18.19 21.28
CA MET A 597 27.27 -16.90 21.95
C MET A 597 28.21 -16.98 23.17
N LEU A 598 29.10 -16.05 23.29
CA LEU A 598 30.04 -15.93 24.40
C LEU A 598 29.52 -14.93 25.45
N LYS A 599 29.66 -15.25 26.73
CA LYS A 599 29.20 -14.38 27.84
C LYS A 599 29.96 -13.04 27.95
N ALA A 600 31.16 -12.96 27.37
CA ALA A 600 31.98 -11.76 27.40
C ALA A 600 32.90 -11.72 26.16
N ARG A 601 33.65 -10.60 26.00
CA ARG A 601 34.68 -10.49 24.96
C ARG A 601 35.74 -11.60 25.15
N PRO A 602 36.03 -12.41 24.10
CA PRO A 602 37.03 -13.46 24.19
C PRO A 602 38.42 -12.89 24.51
N ARG A 603 39.15 -13.60 25.35
CA ARG A 603 40.55 -13.27 25.73
C ARG A 603 41.56 -14.31 25.27
N GLU A 604 41.08 -15.49 24.91
CA GLU A 604 41.90 -16.58 24.41
C GLU A 604 42.28 -16.36 22.94
N GLN A 605 43.48 -16.82 22.58
CA GLN A 605 43.95 -16.76 21.20
C GLN A 605 42.97 -17.54 20.28
N GLY A 606 42.50 -16.91 19.22
CA GLY A 606 41.54 -17.54 18.32
C GLY A 606 40.82 -16.55 17.40
N VAL A 607 39.90 -17.11 16.61
CA VAL A 607 39.07 -16.36 15.69
C VAL A 607 37.61 -16.38 16.22
N TYR A 608 37.00 -15.21 16.24
CA TYR A 608 35.66 -15.01 16.78
C TYR A 608 34.83 -14.10 15.87
N ILE A 609 33.55 -14.11 16.06
CA ILE A 609 32.60 -13.22 15.39
C ILE A 609 32.16 -12.16 16.40
N ARG A 610 32.29 -10.89 16.03
CA ARG A 610 31.77 -9.75 16.80
C ARG A 610 30.55 -9.20 16.07
N LYS A 611 29.43 -9.12 16.77
CA LYS A 611 28.21 -8.47 16.33
C LYS A 611 27.99 -7.20 17.15
N GLU A 612 28.01 -6.06 16.51
CA GLU A 612 27.72 -4.75 17.10
C GLU A 612 26.29 -4.37 16.74
N ILE A 613 25.48 -4.06 17.74
CA ILE A 613 24.11 -3.59 17.57
C ILE A 613 24.15 -2.08 17.73
N LEU A 614 23.67 -1.38 16.72
CA LEU A 614 23.66 0.08 16.64
C LEU A 614 22.39 0.66 17.25
N VAL A 615 22.40 1.97 17.55
CA VAL A 615 21.23 2.68 18.12
C VAL A 615 19.98 2.56 17.25
N ASN A 616 20.13 2.46 15.94
CA ASN A 616 19.05 2.30 14.98
C ASN A 616 18.54 0.84 14.81
N GLY A 617 19.00 -0.10 15.67
CA GLY A 617 18.60 -1.50 15.61
C GLY A 617 19.39 -2.35 14.59
N MET A 618 20.10 -1.74 13.65
CA MET A 618 20.94 -2.49 12.71
C MET A 618 22.09 -3.20 13.42
N SER A 619 22.61 -4.25 12.80
CA SER A 619 23.78 -4.95 13.34
C SER A 619 24.91 -5.01 12.31
N ARG A 620 26.11 -4.76 12.78
CA ARG A 620 27.36 -4.92 12.01
C ARG A 620 28.10 -6.15 12.51
N ILE A 621 28.40 -7.08 11.60
CA ILE A 621 29.10 -8.33 11.93
C ILE A 621 30.51 -8.24 11.39
N SER A 622 31.50 -8.54 12.23
CA SER A 622 32.89 -8.59 11.86
C SER A 622 33.60 -9.80 12.43
N LYS A 623 34.54 -10.35 11.67
CA LYS A 623 35.47 -11.37 12.16
C LYS A 623 36.59 -10.69 12.91
N ILE A 624 36.86 -11.12 14.13
CA ILE A 624 37.98 -10.64 14.94
C ILE A 624 38.97 -11.77 15.25
N SER A 625 40.27 -11.45 15.29
CA SER A 625 41.29 -12.39 15.69
C SER A 625 41.95 -11.87 16.97
N ILE A 626 41.98 -12.70 17.99
CA ILE A 626 42.75 -12.45 19.24
C ILE A 626 44.08 -13.18 19.07
N ARG A 627 45.16 -12.44 19.11
CA ARG A 627 46.54 -12.95 18.99
C ARG A 627 47.15 -13.19 20.35
#